data_63a0c957cd840d99dfbf244e3f02fd0d
#
_entry.id   63a0c957cd840d99dfbf244e3f02fd0d
#
_cell.length_a   1.000
_cell.length_b   1.000
_cell.length_c   1.000
_cell.angle_alpha   90.00
_cell.angle_beta   90.00
_cell.angle_gamma   90.00
#
_symmetry.space_group_name_H-M   'P 1'
#
loop_
_entity.id
_entity.type
_entity.pdbx_description
1 polymer ?
#
loop_
_entity_poly.entity_id
_entity_poly.type
_entity_poly.pdbx_seq_one_letter_code
_entity_poly.pdbx_strand_id
1 'polypeptide(L)'
;CEVWLTSTDNRCYGFDINSDLPELINTVSQIPEKFFMRVGMMNPMYMPRIREGLLKSFESSKVFKFLHVPVQSGSDKVLNDMKRGHTAKTFKDVAQQFREKFGKFTISTDIIVGFPTETEEDFQMTMQLLEDTRPDIGNLSRYSPRPGTDAAEMKQIDMTEMKRRSKLAYELICKISKENNEKWIGWKGEAVFDE
;
A
#
# COMPACT_ATOMS: atom_id res chain seq x y z
N CYS A 1 22.93 -8.28 5.43
CA CYS A 1 22.15 -9.00 4.41
C CYS A 1 20.68 -8.62 4.53
N GLU A 2 20.00 -8.46 3.40
CA GLU A 2 18.57 -8.19 3.30
C GLU A 2 17.86 -9.38 2.62
N VAL A 3 16.68 -9.74 3.11
CA VAL A 3 15.81 -10.79 2.55
C VAL A 3 14.49 -10.16 2.15
N TRP A 4 14.09 -10.36 0.92
CA TRP A 4 12.82 -9.87 0.41
C TRP A 4 11.83 -11.02 0.25
N LEU A 5 10.71 -10.94 0.96
CA LEU A 5 9.57 -11.82 0.73
C LEU A 5 8.73 -11.20 -0.38
N THR A 6 8.79 -11.74 -1.58
CA THR A 6 8.14 -11.18 -2.77
C THR A 6 7.20 -12.17 -3.43
N SER A 7 6.03 -11.71 -3.80
CA SER A 7 5.07 -12.41 -4.67
C SER A 7 4.11 -11.39 -5.30
N THR A 8 3.24 -11.83 -6.17
CA THR A 8 2.16 -11.00 -6.72
C THR A 8 1.23 -10.47 -5.61
N ASP A 9 1.05 -11.25 -4.54
CA ASP A 9 0.32 -10.86 -3.33
C ASP A 9 0.80 -11.72 -2.16
N ASN A 10 1.68 -11.17 -1.31
CA ASN A 10 2.27 -11.91 -0.20
C ASN A 10 1.26 -12.40 0.84
N ARG A 11 0.09 -11.74 0.93
CA ARG A 11 -0.93 -12.14 1.88
C ARG A 11 -1.56 -13.52 1.58
N CYS A 12 -1.46 -14.01 0.33
CA CYS A 12 -1.98 -15.32 -0.07
C CYS A 12 -1.04 -16.47 0.31
N TYR A 13 0.12 -16.17 0.89
CA TYR A 13 1.04 -17.22 1.32
C TYR A 13 0.35 -18.17 2.30
N GLY A 14 0.55 -19.46 2.08
CA GLY A 14 0.17 -20.53 2.99
C GLY A 14 -1.28 -21.01 2.91
N PHE A 15 -2.13 -20.40 2.07
CA PHE A 15 -3.54 -20.82 1.96
C PHE A 15 -3.70 -22.26 1.49
N ASP A 16 -2.78 -22.76 0.69
CA ASP A 16 -2.73 -24.11 0.13
C ASP A 16 -2.07 -25.14 1.06
N ILE A 17 -1.31 -24.68 2.05
CA ILE A 17 -0.55 -25.53 3.00
C ILE A 17 -0.99 -25.33 4.45
N ASN A 18 -2.14 -24.72 4.69
CA ASN A 18 -2.68 -24.42 6.01
C ASN A 18 -1.73 -23.62 6.90
N SER A 19 -1.05 -22.61 6.32
CA SER A 19 -0.16 -21.65 6.97
C SER A 19 -0.58 -20.22 6.61
N ASP A 20 0.13 -19.21 7.10
CA ASP A 20 -0.09 -17.82 6.75
C ASP A 20 1.21 -17.00 6.74
N LEU A 21 1.14 -15.80 6.20
CA LEU A 21 2.28 -14.89 6.12
C LEU A 21 2.87 -14.51 7.50
N PRO A 22 2.07 -14.23 8.55
CA PRO A 22 2.58 -14.05 9.90
C PRO A 22 3.44 -15.20 10.41
N GLU A 23 3.03 -16.43 10.19
CA GLU A 23 3.77 -17.63 10.60
C GLU A 23 5.11 -17.72 9.86
N LEU A 24 5.11 -17.46 8.55
CA LEU A 24 6.35 -17.41 7.77
C LEU A 24 7.31 -16.34 8.31
N ILE A 25 6.84 -15.11 8.52
CA ILE A 25 7.66 -14.01 9.04
C ILE A 25 8.25 -14.38 10.41
N ASN A 26 7.45 -14.94 11.29
CA ASN A 26 7.90 -15.35 12.62
C ASN A 26 8.96 -16.46 12.53
N THR A 27 8.75 -17.49 11.71
CA THR A 27 9.69 -18.60 11.51
C THR A 27 11.02 -18.10 10.96
N VAL A 28 10.99 -17.28 9.91
CA VAL A 28 12.21 -16.70 9.32
C VAL A 28 12.92 -15.77 10.32
N SER A 29 12.17 -15.03 11.13
CA SER A 29 12.75 -14.14 12.15
C SER A 29 13.54 -14.88 13.23
N GLN A 30 13.28 -16.18 13.46
CA GLN A 30 14.00 -17.01 14.46
C GLN A 30 15.35 -17.51 13.97
N ILE A 31 15.65 -17.45 12.67
CA ILE A 31 16.96 -17.80 12.13
C ILE A 31 18.04 -16.94 12.82
N PRO A 32 19.11 -17.54 13.41
CA PRO A 32 20.02 -16.78 14.29
C PRO A 32 20.91 -15.76 13.58
N GLU A 33 21.09 -15.88 12.28
CA GLU A 33 21.93 -14.98 11.47
C GLU A 33 21.39 -13.53 11.48
N LYS A 34 22.30 -12.55 11.35
CA LYS A 34 21.95 -11.13 11.24
C LYS A 34 21.52 -10.80 9.81
N PHE A 35 20.24 -10.50 9.63
CA PHE A 35 19.67 -10.00 8.38
C PHE A 35 18.45 -9.12 8.67
N PHE A 36 18.01 -8.37 7.68
CA PHE A 36 16.74 -7.64 7.71
C PHE A 36 15.78 -8.20 6.67
N MET A 37 14.49 -8.20 7.00
CA MET A 37 13.44 -8.75 6.15
C MET A 37 12.50 -7.64 5.68
N ARG A 38 12.35 -7.52 4.37
CA ARG A 38 11.33 -6.68 3.75
C ARG A 38 10.16 -7.55 3.30
N VAL A 39 8.98 -7.22 3.78
CA VAL A 39 7.72 -7.84 3.32
C VAL A 39 7.21 -7.04 2.12
N GLY A 40 7.00 -7.71 1.01
CA GLY A 40 6.53 -7.11 -0.23
C GLY A 40 5.04 -6.76 -0.19
N MET A 41 4.49 -6.45 -1.35
CA MET A 41 3.13 -5.97 -1.52
C MET A 41 2.08 -6.95 -0.99
N MET A 42 1.07 -6.41 -0.32
CA MET A 42 -0.10 -7.13 0.19
C MET A 42 -1.38 -6.42 -0.20
N ASN A 43 -2.29 -7.13 -0.83
CA ASN A 43 -3.61 -6.58 -1.16
C ASN A 43 -4.45 -6.38 0.12
N PRO A 44 -5.14 -5.25 0.31
CA PRO A 44 -5.95 -4.99 1.51
C PRO A 44 -7.09 -5.99 1.75
N MET A 45 -7.58 -6.67 0.73
CA MET A 45 -8.80 -7.50 0.74
C MET A 45 -8.90 -8.47 1.94
N TYR A 46 -7.82 -9.17 2.28
CA TYR A 46 -7.84 -10.13 3.41
C TYR A 46 -6.97 -9.69 4.59
N MET A 47 -6.46 -8.47 4.56
CA MET A 47 -5.69 -7.93 5.68
C MET A 47 -6.41 -8.06 7.03
N PRO A 48 -7.74 -7.83 7.13
CA PRO A 48 -8.45 -8.02 8.39
C PRO A 48 -8.27 -9.41 9.02
N ARG A 49 -8.13 -10.45 8.19
CA ARG A 49 -8.00 -11.85 8.66
C ARG A 49 -6.66 -12.14 9.33
N ILE A 50 -5.57 -11.56 8.80
CA ILE A 50 -4.19 -11.84 9.28
C ILE A 50 -3.59 -10.68 10.07
N ARG A 51 -4.34 -9.60 10.27
CA ARG A 51 -3.87 -8.32 10.82
C ARG A 51 -3.18 -8.44 12.16
N GLU A 52 -3.79 -9.15 13.11
CA GLU A 52 -3.22 -9.30 14.45
C GLU A 52 -1.90 -10.07 14.42
N GLY A 53 -1.86 -11.15 13.64
CA GLY A 53 -0.63 -11.91 13.40
C GLY A 53 0.46 -11.05 12.76
N LEU A 54 0.10 -10.25 11.73
CA LEU A 54 1.04 -9.33 11.09
C LEU A 54 1.57 -8.27 12.07
N LEU A 55 0.70 -7.62 12.83
CA LEU A 55 1.11 -6.65 13.84
C LEU A 55 2.09 -7.24 14.85
N LYS A 56 1.91 -8.52 15.23
CA LYS A 56 2.83 -9.23 16.10
C LYS A 56 4.15 -9.57 15.39
N SER A 57 4.09 -10.06 14.17
CA SER A 57 5.30 -10.42 13.38
C SER A 57 6.20 -9.22 13.12
N PHE A 58 5.61 -8.03 12.91
CA PHE A 58 6.35 -6.79 12.71
C PHE A 58 7.01 -6.22 14.00
N GLU A 59 6.79 -6.83 15.17
CA GLU A 59 7.55 -6.51 16.40
C GLU A 59 9.00 -6.96 16.31
N SER A 60 9.29 -8.01 15.52
CA SER A 60 10.67 -8.47 15.28
C SER A 60 11.57 -7.33 14.82
N SER A 61 12.76 -7.22 15.43
CA SER A 61 13.79 -6.25 15.02
C SER A 61 14.36 -6.54 13.63
N LYS A 62 14.16 -7.75 13.13
CA LYS A 62 14.59 -8.15 11.78
C LYS A 62 13.64 -7.70 10.68
N VAL A 63 12.41 -7.29 11.01
CA VAL A 63 11.42 -6.87 10.02
C VAL A 63 11.45 -5.36 9.88
N PHE A 64 11.67 -4.88 8.65
CA PHE A 64 11.57 -3.45 8.36
C PHE A 64 10.20 -2.91 8.72
N LYS A 65 10.14 -1.74 9.33
CA LYS A 65 8.91 -1.03 9.65
C LYS A 65 8.34 -0.36 8.40
N PHE A 66 8.04 -1.19 7.43
CA PHE A 66 7.59 -0.82 6.08
C PHE A 66 6.44 -1.73 5.64
N LEU A 67 5.36 -1.15 5.15
CA LEU A 67 4.20 -1.87 4.64
C LEU A 67 3.79 -1.30 3.27
N HIS A 68 3.70 -2.17 2.26
CA HIS A 68 3.18 -1.82 0.94
C HIS A 68 1.78 -2.42 0.75
N VAL A 69 0.78 -1.56 0.77
CA VAL A 69 -0.64 -1.93 0.66
C VAL A 69 -1.31 -1.05 -0.41
N PRO A 70 -1.44 -1.54 -1.65
CA PRO A 70 -2.06 -0.82 -2.76
C PRO A 70 -3.55 -0.61 -2.54
N VAL A 71 -4.00 0.62 -2.29
CA VAL A 71 -5.43 0.92 -2.15
C VAL A 71 -6.13 1.14 -3.49
N GLN A 72 -5.45 1.71 -4.46
CA GLN A 72 -5.86 2.01 -5.83
C GLN A 72 -6.80 3.22 -5.95
N SER A 73 -7.83 3.37 -5.12
CA SER A 73 -8.79 4.48 -5.13
C SER A 73 -9.32 4.75 -3.71
N GLY A 74 -9.75 5.97 -3.45
CA GLY A 74 -10.48 6.35 -2.24
C GLY A 74 -11.99 6.14 -2.35
N SER A 75 -12.50 5.83 -3.53
CA SER A 75 -13.93 5.55 -3.76
C SER A 75 -14.21 4.05 -3.73
N ASP A 76 -15.07 3.61 -2.83
CA ASP A 76 -15.50 2.20 -2.74
C ASP A 76 -16.25 1.76 -4.01
N LYS A 77 -16.96 2.67 -4.68
CA LYS A 77 -17.59 2.42 -5.98
C LYS A 77 -16.53 2.06 -7.03
N VAL A 78 -15.50 2.87 -7.16
CA VAL A 78 -14.39 2.64 -8.12
C VAL A 78 -13.64 1.36 -7.77
N LEU A 79 -13.39 1.09 -6.49
CA LEU A 79 -12.76 -0.15 -6.02
C LEU A 79 -13.58 -1.39 -6.39
N ASN A 80 -14.91 -1.31 -6.26
CA ASN A 80 -15.81 -2.38 -6.69
C ASN A 80 -15.78 -2.59 -8.21
N ASP A 81 -15.81 -1.51 -8.99
CA ASP A 81 -15.73 -1.55 -10.45
C ASP A 81 -14.38 -2.12 -10.93
N MET A 82 -13.30 -1.84 -10.19
CA MET A 82 -11.97 -2.45 -10.37
C MET A 82 -11.90 -3.91 -9.89
N LYS A 83 -12.96 -4.44 -9.28
CA LYS A 83 -13.03 -5.80 -8.70
C LYS A 83 -11.94 -6.04 -7.63
N ARG A 84 -11.67 -5.05 -6.77
CA ARG A 84 -10.58 -5.10 -5.76
C ARG A 84 -10.92 -5.87 -4.49
N GLY A 85 -12.19 -6.03 -4.14
CA GLY A 85 -12.65 -6.82 -3.00
C GLY A 85 -12.29 -6.25 -1.62
N HIS A 86 -11.91 -4.97 -1.54
CA HIS A 86 -11.68 -4.22 -0.30
C HIS A 86 -12.28 -2.82 -0.40
N THR A 87 -12.32 -2.10 0.72
CA THR A 87 -12.79 -0.72 0.80
C THR A 87 -11.65 0.24 1.14
N ALA A 88 -11.84 1.52 0.86
CA ALA A 88 -10.93 2.58 1.29
C ALA A 88 -10.75 2.58 2.83
N LYS A 89 -11.81 2.27 3.58
CA LYS A 89 -11.78 2.12 5.03
C LYS A 89 -10.82 1.00 5.46
N THR A 90 -10.79 -0.15 4.77
CA THR A 90 -9.88 -1.24 5.08
C THR A 90 -8.41 -0.78 5.05
N PHE A 91 -8.02 -0.03 4.03
CA PHE A 91 -6.68 0.54 3.94
C PHE A 91 -6.40 1.54 5.07
N LYS A 92 -7.34 2.46 5.33
CA LYS A 92 -7.23 3.47 6.40
C LYS A 92 -7.02 2.84 7.77
N ASP A 93 -7.84 1.82 8.11
CA ASP A 93 -7.75 1.10 9.39
C ASP A 93 -6.39 0.39 9.54
N VAL A 94 -5.88 -0.24 8.47
CA VAL A 94 -4.57 -0.90 8.48
C VAL A 94 -3.46 0.12 8.69
N ALA A 95 -3.42 1.19 7.91
CA ALA A 95 -2.39 2.22 8.02
C ALA A 95 -2.36 2.86 9.42
N GLN A 96 -3.53 3.17 9.96
CA GLN A 96 -3.67 3.73 11.30
C GLN A 96 -3.11 2.79 12.37
N GLN A 97 -3.51 1.52 12.38
CA GLN A 97 -3.10 0.56 13.42
C GLN A 97 -1.60 0.29 13.42
N PHE A 98 -0.98 0.18 12.24
CA PHE A 98 0.47 0.02 12.18
C PHE A 98 1.21 1.24 12.74
N ARG A 99 0.73 2.45 12.44
CA ARG A 99 1.33 3.67 12.99
C ARG A 99 1.09 3.84 14.49
N GLU A 100 -0.10 3.52 14.98
CA GLU A 100 -0.39 3.55 16.43
C GLU A 100 0.51 2.59 17.21
N LYS A 101 0.73 1.39 16.66
CA LYS A 101 1.55 0.37 17.32
C LYS A 101 3.04 0.67 17.29
N PHE A 102 3.56 1.14 16.16
CA PHE A 102 5.01 1.26 15.93
C PHE A 102 5.54 2.69 15.92
N GLY A 103 4.68 3.69 15.92
CA GLY A 103 5.05 5.11 15.84
C GLY A 103 5.60 5.46 14.46
N LYS A 104 6.94 5.47 14.30
CA LYS A 104 7.59 5.68 13.00
C LYS A 104 7.47 4.42 12.14
N PHE A 105 6.58 4.45 11.16
CA PHE A 105 6.29 3.33 10.28
C PHE A 105 6.03 3.84 8.86
N THR A 106 6.72 3.29 7.88
CA THR A 106 6.59 3.68 6.48
C THR A 106 5.44 2.95 5.81
N ILE A 107 4.46 3.69 5.33
CA ILE A 107 3.34 3.18 4.53
C ILE A 107 3.55 3.54 3.07
N SER A 108 3.57 2.51 2.22
CA SER A 108 3.57 2.64 0.76
C SER A 108 2.23 2.21 0.19
N THR A 109 1.74 2.94 -0.81
CA THR A 109 0.49 2.61 -1.49
C THR A 109 0.56 2.94 -2.99
N ASP A 110 -0.31 2.32 -3.77
CA ASP A 110 -0.48 2.61 -5.19
C ASP A 110 -1.85 3.22 -5.42
N ILE A 111 -1.91 4.20 -6.29
CA ILE A 111 -3.13 4.92 -6.70
C ILE A 111 -3.24 4.87 -8.23
N ILE A 112 -4.43 4.58 -8.71
CA ILE A 112 -4.79 4.67 -10.12
C ILE A 112 -5.82 5.77 -10.29
N VAL A 113 -5.53 6.76 -11.11
CA VAL A 113 -6.47 7.82 -11.49
C VAL A 113 -6.97 7.62 -12.90
N GLY A 114 -8.19 8.05 -13.17
CA GLY A 114 -8.77 8.01 -14.50
C GLY A 114 -9.34 6.64 -14.88
N PHE A 115 -9.76 5.82 -13.92
CA PHE A 115 -10.54 4.62 -14.21
C PHE A 115 -11.88 5.00 -14.89
N PRO A 116 -12.39 4.26 -15.89
CA PRO A 116 -13.52 4.68 -16.72
C PRO A 116 -14.79 5.15 -15.97
N THR A 117 -15.07 4.59 -14.80
CA THR A 117 -16.23 4.95 -13.99
C THR A 117 -15.96 6.02 -12.92
N GLU A 118 -14.71 6.50 -12.81
CA GLU A 118 -14.32 7.50 -11.81
C GLU A 118 -14.91 8.86 -12.13
N THR A 119 -15.82 9.35 -11.27
CA THR A 119 -16.34 10.71 -11.33
C THR A 119 -15.38 11.72 -10.68
N GLU A 120 -15.72 13.01 -10.71
CA GLU A 120 -14.93 14.00 -9.96
C GLU A 120 -15.06 13.79 -8.46
N GLU A 121 -16.24 13.44 -7.98
CA GLU A 121 -16.49 13.12 -6.56
C GLU A 121 -15.67 11.90 -6.12
N ASP A 122 -15.60 10.86 -6.94
CA ASP A 122 -14.76 9.68 -6.69
C ASP A 122 -13.27 10.04 -6.60
N PHE A 123 -12.81 10.92 -7.49
CA PHE A 123 -11.44 11.44 -7.45
C PHE A 123 -11.19 12.26 -6.17
N GLN A 124 -12.13 13.11 -5.76
CA GLN A 124 -11.99 13.87 -4.50
C GLN A 124 -11.97 12.96 -3.27
N MET A 125 -12.70 11.83 -3.26
CA MET A 125 -12.58 10.81 -2.20
C MET A 125 -11.17 10.22 -2.16
N THR A 126 -10.52 10.04 -3.31
CA THR A 126 -9.12 9.58 -3.37
C THR A 126 -8.15 10.63 -2.80
N MET A 127 -8.35 11.91 -3.14
CA MET A 127 -7.57 13.00 -2.59
C MET A 127 -7.72 13.09 -1.07
N GLN A 128 -8.96 12.99 -0.56
CA GLN A 128 -9.24 12.99 0.88
C GLN A 128 -8.61 11.79 1.59
N LEU A 129 -8.65 10.59 0.99
CA LEU A 129 -8.00 9.41 1.55
C LEU A 129 -6.48 9.63 1.69
N LEU A 130 -5.83 10.23 0.69
CA LEU A 130 -4.39 10.56 0.75
C LEU A 130 -4.09 11.56 1.87
N GLU A 131 -4.93 12.59 2.05
CA GLU A 131 -4.78 13.56 3.14
C GLU A 131 -4.97 12.92 4.52
N ASP A 132 -5.97 12.06 4.68
CA ASP A 132 -6.27 11.38 5.94
C ASP A 132 -5.19 10.37 6.33
N THR A 133 -4.72 9.58 5.37
CA THR A 133 -3.80 8.47 5.64
C THR A 133 -2.34 8.86 5.51
N ARG A 134 -2.03 9.93 4.78
CA ARG A 134 -0.69 10.50 4.61
C ARG A 134 0.38 9.42 4.34
N PRO A 135 0.27 8.63 3.25
CA PRO A 135 1.27 7.61 2.94
C PRO A 135 2.64 8.25 2.71
N ASP A 136 3.69 7.55 3.15
CA ASP A 136 5.07 8.03 3.01
C ASP A 136 5.55 7.89 1.56
N ILE A 137 5.06 6.85 0.87
CA ILE A 137 5.33 6.57 -0.54
C ILE A 137 3.99 6.37 -1.24
N GLY A 138 3.71 7.17 -2.24
CA GLY A 138 2.55 7.02 -3.12
C GLY A 138 2.99 6.80 -4.57
N ASN A 139 2.74 5.61 -5.10
CA ASN A 139 2.98 5.32 -6.50
C ASN A 139 1.71 5.66 -7.30
N LEU A 140 1.81 6.65 -8.16
CA LEU A 140 0.67 7.13 -8.94
C LEU A 140 0.76 6.61 -10.37
N SER A 141 -0.32 5.99 -10.83
CA SER A 141 -0.50 5.56 -12.22
C SER A 141 -1.77 6.15 -12.81
N ARG A 142 -1.73 6.48 -14.09
CA ARG A 142 -2.93 6.72 -14.88
C ARG A 142 -3.47 5.40 -15.39
N TYR A 143 -4.79 5.23 -15.35
CA TYR A 143 -5.41 4.05 -15.94
C TYR A 143 -5.01 3.93 -17.42
N SER A 144 -4.70 2.72 -17.83
CA SER A 144 -4.44 2.35 -19.23
C SER A 144 -5.28 1.11 -19.57
N PRO A 145 -6.13 1.18 -20.62
CA PRO A 145 -6.98 0.07 -20.99
C PRO A 145 -6.13 -1.14 -21.41
N ARG A 146 -6.47 -2.30 -20.87
CA ARG A 146 -5.84 -3.57 -21.24
C ARG A 146 -6.79 -4.37 -22.11
N PRO A 147 -6.37 -4.82 -23.30
CA PRO A 147 -7.21 -5.63 -24.18
C PRO A 147 -7.82 -6.84 -23.45
N GLY A 148 -9.10 -7.13 -23.71
CA GLY A 148 -9.81 -8.26 -23.11
C GLY A 148 -10.33 -8.03 -21.70
N THR A 149 -10.32 -6.79 -21.20
CA THR A 149 -10.92 -6.44 -19.90
C THR A 149 -12.20 -5.64 -20.10
N ASP A 150 -13.21 -5.84 -19.21
CA ASP A 150 -14.47 -5.09 -19.24
C ASP A 150 -14.20 -3.56 -19.24
N ALA A 151 -13.23 -3.12 -18.48
CA ALA A 151 -12.88 -1.69 -18.37
C ALA A 151 -12.30 -1.10 -19.67
N ALA A 152 -11.73 -1.90 -20.56
CA ALA A 152 -11.27 -1.44 -21.87
C ALA A 152 -12.42 -1.12 -22.82
N GLU A 153 -13.57 -1.80 -22.67
CA GLU A 153 -14.78 -1.59 -23.47
C GLU A 153 -15.62 -0.41 -22.97
N MET A 154 -15.34 0.10 -21.77
CA MET A 154 -16.04 1.24 -21.19
C MET A 154 -15.62 2.56 -21.87
N LYS A 155 -16.49 3.57 -21.78
CA LYS A 155 -16.13 4.93 -22.21
C LYS A 155 -14.98 5.46 -21.36
N GLN A 156 -13.84 5.70 -22.00
CA GLN A 156 -12.65 6.20 -21.33
C GLN A 156 -12.80 7.67 -20.91
N ILE A 157 -12.16 8.05 -19.81
CA ILE A 157 -12.07 9.45 -19.38
C ILE A 157 -11.18 10.22 -20.37
N ASP A 158 -11.56 11.47 -20.64
CA ASP A 158 -10.75 12.35 -21.50
C ASP A 158 -9.32 12.48 -20.98
N MET A 159 -8.35 12.45 -21.91
CA MET A 159 -6.94 12.49 -21.59
C MET A 159 -6.52 13.78 -20.87
N THR A 160 -7.18 14.90 -21.16
CA THR A 160 -6.91 16.19 -20.50
C THR A 160 -7.32 16.13 -19.04
N GLU A 161 -8.50 15.56 -18.77
CA GLU A 161 -9.01 15.37 -17.43
C GLU A 161 -8.13 14.38 -16.64
N MET A 162 -7.75 13.27 -17.25
CA MET A 162 -6.84 12.29 -16.64
C MET A 162 -5.48 12.93 -16.27
N LYS A 163 -4.95 13.78 -17.13
CA LYS A 163 -3.70 14.53 -16.85
C LYS A 163 -3.90 15.51 -15.69
N ARG A 164 -5.02 16.22 -15.64
CA ARG A 164 -5.37 17.14 -14.55
C ARG A 164 -5.41 16.40 -13.20
N ARG A 165 -6.16 15.30 -13.11
CA ARG A 165 -6.26 14.48 -11.90
C ARG A 165 -4.89 13.92 -11.49
N SER A 166 -4.15 13.37 -12.44
CA SER A 166 -2.80 12.84 -12.20
C SER A 166 -1.85 13.91 -11.64
N LYS A 167 -1.91 15.14 -12.17
CA LYS A 167 -1.08 16.24 -11.69
C LYS A 167 -1.44 16.61 -10.24
N LEU A 168 -2.71 16.80 -9.93
CA LEU A 168 -3.17 17.17 -8.58
C LEU A 168 -2.82 16.08 -7.55
N ALA A 169 -3.06 14.81 -7.87
CA ALA A 169 -2.70 13.71 -6.98
C ALA A 169 -1.18 13.60 -6.76
N TYR A 170 -0.38 13.80 -7.81
CA TYR A 170 1.08 13.81 -7.70
C TYR A 170 1.60 14.95 -6.81
N GLU A 171 1.07 16.16 -6.99
CA GLU A 171 1.45 17.32 -6.16
C GLU A 171 1.13 17.06 -4.68
N LEU A 172 -0.04 16.49 -4.38
CA LEU A 172 -0.41 16.12 -3.02
C LEU A 172 0.51 15.04 -2.43
N ILE A 173 0.78 13.98 -3.20
CA ILE A 173 1.69 12.90 -2.78
C ILE A 173 3.09 13.46 -2.49
N CYS A 174 3.64 14.30 -3.36
CA CYS A 174 4.95 14.94 -3.14
C CYS A 174 4.97 15.80 -1.88
N LYS A 175 3.91 16.57 -1.64
CA LYS A 175 3.76 17.39 -0.42
C LYS A 175 3.77 16.51 0.82
N ILE A 176 2.93 15.46 0.85
CA ILE A 176 2.84 14.53 1.98
C ILE A 176 4.17 13.82 2.23
N SER A 177 4.81 13.31 1.17
CA SER A 177 6.11 12.62 1.27
C SER A 177 7.19 13.55 1.84
N LYS A 178 7.24 14.81 1.38
CA LYS A 178 8.18 15.80 1.92
C LYS A 178 7.95 16.04 3.41
N GLU A 179 6.70 16.31 3.82
CA GLU A 179 6.36 16.56 5.23
C GLU A 179 6.62 15.32 6.12
N ASN A 180 6.44 14.10 5.60
CA ASN A 180 6.79 12.89 6.31
C ASN A 180 8.30 12.69 6.42
N ASN A 181 9.07 13.01 5.38
CA ASN A 181 10.52 12.93 5.40
C ASN A 181 11.15 13.95 6.36
N GLU A 182 10.56 15.14 6.51
CA GLU A 182 11.01 16.13 7.49
C GLU A 182 11.00 15.60 8.93
N LYS A 183 10.09 14.66 9.25
CA LYS A 183 10.02 14.00 10.57
C LYS A 183 11.21 13.09 10.88
N TRP A 184 12.04 12.76 9.89
CA TRP A 184 13.25 11.96 10.05
C TRP A 184 14.50 12.80 10.32
N ILE A 185 14.42 14.13 10.21
CA ILE A 185 15.54 15.02 10.50
C ILE A 185 15.96 14.84 11.96
N GLY A 186 17.25 14.57 12.18
CA GLY A 186 17.81 14.30 13.50
C GLY A 186 17.58 12.87 14.03
N TRP A 187 16.93 11.98 13.27
CA TRP A 187 16.84 10.57 13.63
C TRP A 187 18.23 9.92 13.61
N LYS A 188 18.48 9.04 14.58
CA LYS A 188 19.69 8.22 14.65
C LYS A 188 19.31 6.75 14.77
N GLY A 189 19.95 5.88 14.02
CA GLY A 189 19.67 4.46 14.00
C GLY A 189 20.57 3.70 13.01
N GLU A 190 20.33 2.41 12.88
CA GLU A 190 20.97 1.58 11.85
C GLU A 190 20.23 1.76 10.52
N ALA A 191 20.98 1.85 9.43
CA ALA A 191 20.47 1.86 8.06
C ALA A 191 21.18 0.78 7.24
N VAL A 192 20.44 0.15 6.34
CA VAL A 192 21.01 -0.74 5.31
C VAL A 192 21.13 0.08 4.04
N PHE A 193 22.36 0.12 3.51
CA PHE A 193 22.60 0.70 2.19
C PHE A 193 22.57 -0.45 1.19
N ASP A 194 21.73 -0.32 0.18
CA ASP A 194 21.63 -1.19 -0.98
C ASP A 194 22.24 -0.46 -2.17
N GLU A 195 23.03 -1.18 -2.99
CA GLU A 195 23.73 -0.59 -4.14
C GLU A 195 22.80 -0.40 -5.35
#